data_34dcc565ebdbf459685461a6e3821b3b
#
_entry.id   34dcc565ebdbf459685461a6e3821b3b
#
_cell.length_a   1.000
_cell.length_b   1.000
_cell.length_c   1.000
_cell.angle_alpha   90.00
_cell.angle_beta   90.00
_cell.angle_gamma   90.00
#
_symmetry.space_group_name_H-M   'P 1'
#
loop_
_entity.id
_entity.type
_entity.pdbx_description
1 polymer ?
#
loop_
_entity_poly.entity_id
_entity_poly.type
_entity_poly.pdbx_seq_one_letter_code
_entity_poly.pdbx_strand_id
1 'polypeptide(L)'
;CSCEEIRNESGRLSYVYRLLHPALLSSIGGEAKCFDQNAVIPVSTSLRGMYQIENSVLAISGILLLVSCFPKITSDTIRRGIAAARWPGRFETIDSTPPLVLDGGHNPGGVEKLTESLGAVYGGKKIGVVYGCMKDKAYPECLELLRKVCSSLYCVSVPENPRAAQPELLAETARSHGWKPEDISSLHDPLEAIRVASLSNEVVVCCGSLYLIGYVKSRLSFLKKERNE
;
A
#
# COMPACT_ATOMS: atom_id res chain seq x y z
N CYS A 1 -15.87 16.34 -5.73
CA CYS A 1 -14.99 16.52 -4.55
C CYS A 1 -13.55 16.73 -5.00
N SER A 2 -12.78 17.45 -4.21
CA SER A 2 -11.34 17.59 -4.37
C SER A 2 -10.64 17.29 -3.06
N CYS A 3 -9.33 17.02 -3.14
CA CYS A 3 -8.44 17.03 -2.00
C CYS A 3 -7.35 18.09 -2.24
N GLU A 4 -7.06 18.85 -1.22
CA GLU A 4 -6.13 19.97 -1.25
C GLU A 4 -5.16 19.86 -0.06
N GLU A 5 -4.06 20.61 -0.10
CA GLU A 5 -3.09 20.68 1.00
C GLU A 5 -2.53 19.34 1.47
N ILE A 6 -2.19 18.47 0.52
CA ILE A 6 -1.66 17.14 0.83
C ILE A 6 -0.29 17.27 1.53
N ARG A 7 -0.17 16.68 2.72
CA ARG A 7 1.07 16.60 3.50
C ARG A 7 1.34 15.17 3.93
N ASN A 8 2.61 14.81 3.96
CA ASN A 8 3.08 13.54 4.51
C ASN A 8 4.09 13.83 5.62
N GLU A 9 3.64 13.78 6.86
CA GLU A 9 4.45 14.10 8.03
C GLU A 9 4.51 12.90 8.97
N SER A 10 5.70 12.47 9.34
CA SER A 10 5.94 11.37 10.29
C SER A 10 5.13 10.11 9.98
N GLY A 11 4.94 9.80 8.70
CA GLY A 11 4.20 8.63 8.25
C GLY A 11 2.68 8.74 8.35
N ARG A 12 2.16 9.94 8.53
CA ARG A 12 0.73 10.25 8.41
C ARG A 12 0.49 11.09 7.17
N LEU A 13 -0.53 10.71 6.41
CA LEU A 13 -1.05 11.54 5.33
C LEU A 13 -2.15 12.45 5.89
N SER A 14 -2.05 13.73 5.61
CA SER A 14 -3.10 14.72 5.92
C SER A 14 -3.46 15.51 4.68
N TYR A 15 -4.72 15.87 4.55
CA TYR A 15 -5.26 16.65 3.45
C TYR A 15 -6.58 17.30 3.85
N VAL A 16 -7.04 18.23 3.04
CA VAL A 16 -8.36 18.85 3.18
C VAL A 16 -9.28 18.25 2.13
N TYR A 17 -10.35 17.59 2.57
CA TYR A 17 -11.45 17.16 1.71
C TYR A 17 -12.42 18.34 1.48
N ARG A 18 -12.74 18.65 0.23
CA ARG A 18 -13.71 19.69 -0.13
C ARG A 18 -14.80 19.12 -1.05
N LEU A 19 -16.04 19.33 -0.67
CA LEU A 19 -17.19 18.99 -1.50
C LEU A 19 -17.43 20.13 -2.53
N LEU A 20 -17.23 19.85 -3.82
CA LEU A 20 -17.34 20.86 -4.90
C LEU A 20 -18.77 21.10 -5.39
N HIS A 21 -19.70 20.16 -5.16
CA HIS A 21 -21.08 20.23 -5.63
C HIS A 21 -22.07 19.90 -4.52
N PRO A 22 -22.36 20.86 -3.62
CA PRO A 22 -23.29 20.66 -2.50
C PRO A 22 -24.73 20.32 -2.95
N ALA A 23 -25.11 20.69 -4.17
CA ALA A 23 -26.41 20.31 -4.77
C ALA A 23 -26.62 18.79 -4.88
N LEU A 24 -25.56 17.99 -4.90
CA LEU A 24 -25.65 16.53 -4.84
C LEU A 24 -26.21 16.05 -3.50
N LEU A 25 -25.96 16.74 -2.40
CA LEU A 25 -26.54 16.40 -1.08
C LEU A 25 -28.02 16.76 -0.98
N SER A 26 -28.47 17.83 -1.63
CA SER A 26 -29.88 18.23 -1.64
C SER A 26 -30.76 17.36 -2.53
N SER A 27 -30.20 16.75 -3.59
CA SER A 27 -30.94 15.84 -4.48
C SER A 27 -31.25 14.47 -3.85
N ILE A 28 -30.62 14.11 -2.73
CA ILE A 28 -30.74 12.80 -2.07
C ILE A 28 -31.80 12.82 -0.96
N GLY A 29 -32.53 13.94 -0.80
CA GLY A 29 -33.77 14.00 0.01
C GLY A 29 -33.57 13.95 1.54
N GLY A 30 -32.53 14.57 2.03
CA GLY A 30 -32.33 14.72 3.48
C GLY A 30 -31.89 16.15 3.84
N GLU A 31 -32.46 16.70 4.91
CA GLU A 31 -31.91 17.89 5.54
C GLU A 31 -30.50 17.56 6.10
N ALA A 32 -29.50 17.63 5.23
CA ALA A 32 -28.08 17.51 5.63
C ALA A 32 -27.63 18.74 6.43
N LYS A 33 -28.40 19.06 7.48
CA LYS A 33 -28.12 20.19 8.39
C LYS A 33 -26.75 20.12 9.08
N CYS A 34 -26.09 18.95 9.01
CA CYS A 34 -24.80 18.72 9.68
C CYS A 34 -23.58 19.10 8.83
N PHE A 35 -23.77 19.34 7.55
CA PHE A 35 -22.66 19.72 6.66
C PHE A 35 -23.00 21.04 5.98
N ASP A 36 -22.18 22.05 6.24
CA ASP A 36 -22.24 23.32 5.53
C ASP A 36 -22.12 23.06 4.01
N GLN A 37 -22.77 23.88 3.20
CA GLN A 37 -22.75 23.77 1.73
C GLN A 37 -21.33 23.84 1.13
N ASN A 38 -20.35 24.26 1.94
CA ASN A 38 -18.92 24.24 1.66
C ASN A 38 -18.16 23.26 2.57
N ALA A 39 -18.71 22.06 2.81
CA ALA A 39 -18.12 21.12 3.75
C ALA A 39 -16.62 20.92 3.48
N VAL A 40 -15.82 21.46 4.37
CA VAL A 40 -14.37 21.33 4.42
C VAL A 40 -14.04 20.41 5.58
N ILE A 41 -13.50 19.23 5.29
CA ILE A 41 -13.16 18.25 6.32
C ILE A 41 -11.64 18.08 6.34
N PRO A 42 -10.93 18.55 7.37
CA PRO A 42 -9.52 18.22 7.54
C PRO A 42 -9.39 16.73 7.89
N VAL A 43 -8.66 16.00 7.09
CA VAL A 43 -8.52 14.54 7.20
C VAL A 43 -7.07 14.20 7.51
N SER A 44 -6.88 13.25 8.43
CA SER A 44 -5.58 12.63 8.69
C SER A 44 -5.78 11.11 8.73
N THR A 45 -4.92 10.38 8.04
CA THR A 45 -4.94 8.91 8.04
C THR A 45 -3.57 8.34 8.39
N SER A 46 -3.56 7.19 9.06
CA SER A 46 -2.34 6.41 9.31
C SER A 46 -1.99 5.45 8.17
N LEU A 47 -2.82 5.37 7.13
CA LEU A 47 -2.55 4.60 5.94
C LEU A 47 -1.54 5.37 5.08
N ARG A 48 -0.36 4.77 4.80
CA ARG A 48 0.81 5.51 4.30
C ARG A 48 0.94 5.61 2.78
N GLY A 49 0.30 4.72 2.02
CA GLY A 49 0.35 4.77 0.56
C GLY A 49 -0.36 6.02 0.02
N MET A 50 0.24 6.73 -0.95
CA MET A 50 -0.36 7.95 -1.53
C MET A 50 -1.75 7.71 -2.12
N TYR A 51 -1.99 6.53 -2.69
CA TYR A 51 -3.31 6.09 -3.18
C TYR A 51 -4.39 6.01 -2.10
N GLN A 52 -4.02 6.00 -0.81
CA GLN A 52 -4.98 6.00 0.29
C GLN A 52 -5.71 7.35 0.44
N ILE A 53 -5.15 8.42 -0.10
CA ILE A 53 -5.84 9.71 -0.20
C ILE A 53 -7.07 9.55 -1.10
N GLU A 54 -6.88 9.02 -2.31
CA GLU A 54 -7.96 8.76 -3.27
C GLU A 54 -9.03 7.83 -2.68
N ASN A 55 -8.59 6.73 -2.03
CA ASN A 55 -9.49 5.78 -1.38
C ASN A 55 -10.32 6.43 -0.26
N SER A 56 -9.70 7.26 0.56
CA SER A 56 -10.39 7.93 1.66
C SER A 56 -11.32 9.05 1.16
N VAL A 57 -10.95 9.78 0.10
CA VAL A 57 -11.83 10.73 -0.58
C VAL A 57 -13.09 10.02 -1.10
N LEU A 58 -12.92 8.87 -1.75
CA LEU A 58 -14.04 8.06 -2.25
C LEU A 58 -14.92 7.56 -1.10
N ALA A 59 -14.31 7.07 -0.02
CA ALA A 59 -15.03 6.61 1.16
C ALA A 59 -15.83 7.75 1.81
N ILE A 60 -15.24 8.93 2.00
CA ILE A 60 -15.92 10.11 2.55
C ILE A 60 -17.09 10.50 1.65
N SER A 61 -16.87 10.53 0.33
CA SER A 61 -17.94 10.86 -0.63
C SER A 61 -19.12 9.88 -0.53
N GLY A 62 -18.85 8.57 -0.44
CA GLY A 62 -19.88 7.55 -0.23
C GLY A 62 -20.59 7.70 1.11
N ILE A 63 -19.87 8.00 2.19
CA ILE A 63 -20.47 8.22 3.52
C ILE A 63 -21.38 9.44 3.52
N LEU A 64 -21.01 10.53 2.84
CA LEU A 64 -21.83 11.73 2.74
C LEU A 64 -23.19 11.47 2.07
N LEU A 65 -23.27 10.53 1.13
CA LEU A 65 -24.53 10.11 0.51
C LEU A 65 -25.45 9.38 1.49
N LEU A 66 -24.94 8.86 2.58
CA LEU A 66 -25.69 8.08 3.59
C LEU A 66 -26.10 8.89 4.81
N VAL A 67 -25.73 10.17 4.89
CA VAL A 67 -25.98 11.01 6.09
C VAL A 67 -27.46 11.09 6.43
N SER A 68 -28.35 11.17 5.43
CA SER A 68 -29.81 11.19 5.64
C SER A 68 -30.35 9.92 6.32
N CYS A 69 -29.71 8.77 6.03
CA CYS A 69 -30.09 7.48 6.62
C CYS A 69 -29.45 7.24 7.98
N PHE A 70 -28.33 7.92 8.28
CA PHE A 70 -27.53 7.72 9.48
C PHE A 70 -27.21 9.06 10.18
N PRO A 71 -28.13 9.60 11.00
CA PRO A 71 -28.00 10.94 11.61
C PRO A 71 -26.77 11.12 12.53
N LYS A 72 -26.14 10.03 12.96
CA LYS A 72 -24.92 10.06 13.78
C LYS A 72 -23.64 10.33 12.95
N ILE A 73 -23.74 10.37 11.64
CA ILE A 73 -22.61 10.73 10.77
C ILE A 73 -22.41 12.24 10.83
N THR A 74 -21.26 12.66 11.32
CA THR A 74 -20.80 14.06 11.41
C THR A 74 -19.40 14.19 10.85
N SER A 75 -18.95 15.41 10.56
CA SER A 75 -17.56 15.65 10.16
C SER A 75 -16.55 15.07 11.16
N ASP A 76 -16.86 15.16 12.46
CA ASP A 76 -15.99 14.61 13.51
C ASP A 76 -15.96 13.06 13.51
N THR A 77 -17.11 12.40 13.33
CA THR A 77 -17.15 10.93 13.23
C THR A 77 -16.46 10.42 11.97
N ILE A 78 -16.57 11.11 10.83
CA ILE A 78 -15.84 10.80 9.60
C ILE A 78 -14.33 10.94 9.84
N ARG A 79 -13.90 12.08 10.39
CA ARG A 79 -12.49 12.34 10.66
C ARG A 79 -11.88 11.28 11.59
N ARG A 80 -12.55 10.94 12.68
CA ARG A 80 -12.11 9.89 13.62
C ARG A 80 -12.07 8.51 12.96
N GLY A 81 -13.08 8.18 12.16
CA GLY A 81 -13.14 6.91 11.43
C GLY A 81 -11.97 6.73 10.46
N ILE A 82 -11.68 7.75 9.65
CA ILE A 82 -10.54 7.71 8.72
C ILE A 82 -9.20 7.66 9.47
N ALA A 83 -9.05 8.44 10.56
CA ALA A 83 -7.82 8.42 11.36
C ALA A 83 -7.58 7.06 12.06
N ALA A 84 -8.65 6.37 12.42
CA ALA A 84 -8.60 5.06 13.06
C ALA A 84 -8.47 3.90 12.05
N ALA A 85 -8.67 4.14 10.75
CA ALA A 85 -8.63 3.10 9.74
C ALA A 85 -7.27 2.37 9.74
N ARG A 86 -7.33 1.04 9.65
CA ARG A 86 -6.17 0.16 9.54
C ARG A 86 -6.42 -0.85 8.43
N TRP A 87 -5.45 -1.02 7.57
CA TRP A 87 -5.54 -2.00 6.49
C TRP A 87 -4.20 -2.75 6.35
N PRO A 88 -4.05 -3.87 6.99
CA PRO A 88 -2.82 -4.65 6.92
C PRO A 88 -2.45 -5.04 5.48
N GLY A 89 -1.15 -4.97 5.17
CA GLY A 89 -0.64 -5.32 3.83
C GLY A 89 -1.00 -4.32 2.72
N ARG A 90 -1.27 -3.06 3.07
CA ARG A 90 -1.41 -1.95 2.13
C ARG A 90 -0.46 -0.82 2.51
N PHE A 91 0.72 -0.80 1.89
CA PHE A 91 1.84 0.07 2.22
C PHE A 91 2.12 0.08 3.74
N GLU A 92 1.99 -1.09 4.36
CA GLU A 92 2.21 -1.26 5.79
C GLU A 92 3.70 -1.25 6.08
N THR A 93 4.17 -0.29 6.85
CA THR A 93 5.59 -0.21 7.23
C THR A 93 5.80 -0.89 8.57
N ILE A 94 6.67 -1.88 8.58
CA ILE A 94 7.20 -2.50 9.79
C ILE A 94 8.43 -1.71 10.19
N ASP A 95 8.47 -1.27 11.45
CA ASP A 95 9.60 -0.58 12.03
C ASP A 95 10.75 -1.57 12.28
N SER A 96 11.72 -1.52 11.38
CA SER A 96 12.93 -2.36 11.36
C SER A 96 14.06 -1.56 10.72
N THR A 97 15.29 -2.07 10.82
CA THR A 97 16.47 -1.47 10.18
C THR A 97 17.04 -2.48 9.20
N PRO A 98 16.93 -2.21 7.88
CA PRO A 98 16.16 -1.15 7.22
C PRO A 98 14.63 -1.31 7.38
N PRO A 99 13.82 -0.26 7.13
CA PRO A 99 12.37 -0.37 7.16
C PRO A 99 11.86 -1.37 6.12
N LEU A 100 10.87 -2.20 6.53
CA LEU A 100 10.22 -3.17 5.67
C LEU A 100 8.80 -2.70 5.32
N VAL A 101 8.52 -2.52 4.05
CA VAL A 101 7.19 -2.19 3.53
C VAL A 101 6.50 -3.46 3.03
N LEU A 102 5.29 -3.70 3.51
CA LEU A 102 4.44 -4.81 3.07
C LEU A 102 3.27 -4.26 2.25
N ASP A 103 3.16 -4.72 0.99
CA ASP A 103 2.04 -4.32 0.11
C ASP A 103 1.51 -5.49 -0.72
N GLY A 104 0.21 -5.70 -0.68
CA GLY A 104 -0.46 -6.78 -1.42
C GLY A 104 -0.76 -6.47 -2.89
N GLY A 105 -0.16 -5.44 -3.47
CA GLY A 105 -0.26 -5.13 -4.90
C GLY A 105 0.18 -6.32 -5.76
N HIS A 106 -0.72 -6.82 -6.61
CA HIS A 106 -0.53 -8.07 -7.35
C HIS A 106 -0.99 -7.99 -8.81
N ASN A 107 -1.33 -6.79 -9.27
CA ASN A 107 -1.66 -6.46 -10.65
C ASN A 107 -1.00 -5.14 -11.03
N PRO A 108 -0.88 -4.82 -12.33
CA PRO A 108 -0.17 -3.62 -12.79
C PRO A 108 -0.63 -2.34 -12.13
N GLY A 109 -1.94 -2.09 -12.05
CA GLY A 109 -2.47 -0.87 -11.41
C GLY A 109 -2.14 -0.77 -9.91
N GLY A 110 -2.17 -1.89 -9.17
CA GLY A 110 -1.78 -1.91 -7.76
C GLY A 110 -0.28 -1.68 -7.57
N VAL A 111 0.56 -2.27 -8.44
CA VAL A 111 2.01 -2.07 -8.40
C VAL A 111 2.41 -0.67 -8.84
N GLU A 112 1.72 -0.07 -9.82
CA GLU A 112 1.91 1.32 -10.21
C GLU A 112 1.70 2.27 -9.02
N LYS A 113 0.58 2.12 -8.29
CA LYS A 113 0.30 2.90 -7.08
C LYS A 113 1.31 2.66 -5.96
N LEU A 114 1.83 1.44 -5.85
CA LEU A 114 2.92 1.12 -4.92
C LEU A 114 4.20 1.87 -5.32
N THR A 115 4.60 1.84 -6.59
CA THR A 115 5.82 2.50 -7.07
C THR A 115 5.75 4.03 -6.95
N GLU A 116 4.59 4.64 -7.24
CA GLU A 116 4.33 6.06 -6.96
C GLU A 116 4.56 6.39 -5.48
N SER A 117 3.99 5.56 -4.58
CA SER A 117 4.12 5.76 -3.14
C SER A 117 5.55 5.57 -2.64
N LEU A 118 6.28 4.58 -3.19
CA LEU A 118 7.69 4.36 -2.86
C LEU A 118 8.55 5.55 -3.29
N GLY A 119 8.33 6.07 -4.50
CA GLY A 119 9.02 7.27 -4.98
C GLY A 119 8.76 8.49 -4.11
N ALA A 120 7.52 8.69 -3.67
CA ALA A 120 7.14 9.82 -2.82
C ALA A 120 7.70 9.74 -1.39
N VAL A 121 7.78 8.52 -0.81
CA VAL A 121 8.18 8.32 0.59
C VAL A 121 9.67 8.05 0.73
N TYR A 122 10.26 7.31 -0.22
CA TYR A 122 11.63 6.81 -0.16
C TYR A 122 12.49 7.21 -1.36
N GLY A 123 12.08 8.23 -2.10
CA GLY A 123 12.83 8.72 -3.27
C GLY A 123 14.29 9.01 -2.93
N GLY A 124 15.21 8.57 -3.81
CA GLY A 124 16.65 8.69 -3.62
C GLY A 124 17.30 7.60 -2.75
N LYS A 125 16.51 6.71 -2.12
CA LYS A 125 17.01 5.57 -1.34
C LYS A 125 17.18 4.33 -2.21
N LYS A 126 18.11 3.47 -1.81
CA LYS A 126 18.29 2.15 -2.43
C LYS A 126 17.23 1.20 -1.92
N ILE A 127 16.29 0.81 -2.82
CA ILE A 127 15.14 -0.03 -2.50
C ILE A 127 15.35 -1.43 -3.06
N GLY A 128 15.30 -2.44 -2.20
CA GLY A 128 15.23 -3.86 -2.60
C GLY A 128 13.80 -4.36 -2.57
N VAL A 129 13.35 -5.06 -3.62
CA VAL A 129 12.02 -5.65 -3.68
C VAL A 129 12.06 -7.17 -3.60
N VAL A 130 11.34 -7.73 -2.62
CA VAL A 130 11.02 -9.16 -2.51
C VAL A 130 9.66 -9.37 -3.17
N TYR A 131 9.65 -10.08 -4.30
CA TYR A 131 8.48 -10.25 -5.14
C TYR A 131 8.08 -11.71 -5.31
N GLY A 132 6.83 -12.02 -5.03
CA GLY A 132 6.24 -13.33 -5.27
C GLY A 132 4.76 -13.23 -5.58
N CYS A 133 4.31 -13.93 -6.63
CA CYS A 133 2.93 -13.84 -7.12
C CYS A 133 2.40 -15.20 -7.63
N MET A 134 1.15 -15.22 -8.07
CA MET A 134 0.56 -16.36 -8.73
C MET A 134 0.88 -16.36 -10.22
N LYS A 135 0.99 -17.56 -10.83
CA LYS A 135 1.31 -17.76 -12.26
C LYS A 135 0.35 -17.08 -13.22
N ASP A 136 -0.91 -16.93 -12.82
CA ASP A 136 -2.00 -16.37 -13.61
C ASP A 136 -2.10 -14.84 -13.56
N LYS A 137 -1.13 -14.17 -12.93
CA LYS A 137 -1.10 -12.70 -12.81
C LYS A 137 -0.23 -12.07 -13.91
N ALA A 138 -0.51 -10.82 -14.21
CA ALA A 138 0.27 -9.99 -15.12
C ALA A 138 1.59 -9.55 -14.46
N TYR A 139 2.43 -10.52 -14.05
CA TYR A 139 3.67 -10.24 -13.35
C TYR A 139 4.78 -9.65 -14.25
N PRO A 140 4.82 -9.88 -15.57
CA PRO A 140 5.79 -9.22 -16.43
C PRO A 140 5.71 -7.70 -16.33
N GLU A 141 4.50 -7.14 -16.46
CA GLU A 141 4.23 -5.70 -16.37
C GLU A 141 4.51 -5.17 -14.95
N CYS A 142 4.20 -5.97 -13.92
CA CYS A 142 4.53 -5.62 -12.53
C CYS A 142 6.05 -5.51 -12.32
N LEU A 143 6.84 -6.44 -12.85
CA LEU A 143 8.29 -6.42 -12.76
C LEU A 143 8.90 -5.22 -13.50
N GLU A 144 8.34 -4.85 -14.65
CA GLU A 144 8.75 -3.65 -15.37
C GLU A 144 8.48 -2.36 -14.56
N LEU A 145 7.31 -2.26 -13.91
CA LEU A 145 6.98 -1.11 -13.07
C LEU A 145 7.92 -1.02 -11.86
N LEU A 146 8.18 -2.13 -11.17
CA LEU A 146 9.06 -2.19 -9.99
C LEU A 146 10.49 -1.76 -10.33
N ARG A 147 11.00 -2.10 -11.52
CA ARG A 147 12.33 -1.72 -11.99
C ARG A 147 12.56 -0.21 -12.04
N LYS A 148 11.49 0.58 -12.19
CA LYS A 148 11.60 2.06 -12.27
C LYS A 148 12.03 2.70 -10.96
N VAL A 149 11.79 2.03 -9.81
CA VAL A 149 12.03 2.59 -8.47
C VAL A 149 12.89 1.69 -7.57
N CYS A 150 13.00 0.38 -7.88
CA CYS A 150 13.75 -0.57 -7.08
C CYS A 150 15.12 -0.87 -7.72
N SER A 151 16.13 -1.00 -6.87
CA SER A 151 17.54 -1.22 -7.28
C SER A 151 17.88 -2.71 -7.38
N SER A 152 17.18 -3.58 -6.64
CA SER A 152 17.42 -5.02 -6.61
C SER A 152 16.12 -5.80 -6.45
N LEU A 153 16.05 -6.98 -7.03
CA LEU A 153 14.90 -7.88 -7.08
C LEU A 153 15.25 -9.23 -6.46
N TYR A 154 14.45 -9.66 -5.51
CA TYR A 154 14.51 -10.96 -4.86
C TYR A 154 13.23 -11.71 -5.19
N CYS A 155 13.32 -12.63 -6.15
CA CYS A 155 12.20 -13.45 -6.59
C CYS A 155 11.95 -14.56 -5.58
N VAL A 156 10.71 -14.70 -5.11
CA VAL A 156 10.33 -15.75 -4.15
C VAL A 156 9.07 -16.48 -4.59
N SER A 157 8.91 -17.72 -4.12
CA SER A 157 7.63 -18.42 -4.23
C SER A 157 6.66 -17.92 -3.16
N VAL A 158 5.36 -17.97 -3.42
CA VAL A 158 4.34 -17.79 -2.38
C VAL A 158 4.17 -19.12 -1.65
N PRO A 159 4.58 -19.21 -0.38
CA PRO A 159 4.56 -20.49 0.34
C PRO A 159 3.15 -21.10 0.43
N GLU A 160 3.10 -22.42 0.47
CA GLU A 160 1.87 -23.20 0.66
C GLU A 160 0.79 -22.94 -0.41
N ASN A 161 1.19 -22.43 -1.59
CA ASN A 161 0.24 -22.15 -2.66
C ASN A 161 0.67 -22.81 -3.99
N PRO A 162 -0.08 -23.81 -4.51
CA PRO A 162 0.26 -24.54 -5.73
C PRO A 162 0.20 -23.68 -6.99
N ARG A 163 -0.47 -22.53 -6.93
CA ARG A 163 -0.55 -21.57 -8.05
C ARG A 163 0.63 -20.58 -8.05
N ALA A 164 1.53 -20.63 -7.07
CA ALA A 164 2.66 -19.72 -6.99
C ALA A 164 3.58 -19.84 -8.23
N ALA A 165 4.02 -18.72 -8.75
CA ALA A 165 5.11 -18.69 -9.73
C ALA A 165 6.42 -19.11 -9.05
N GLN A 166 7.23 -19.87 -9.78
CA GLN A 166 8.54 -20.26 -9.28
C GLN A 166 9.51 -19.07 -9.33
N PRO A 167 10.42 -18.94 -8.36
CA PRO A 167 11.38 -17.84 -8.32
C PRO A 167 12.21 -17.72 -9.60
N GLU A 168 12.60 -18.84 -10.19
CA GLU A 168 13.40 -18.89 -11.42
C GLU A 168 12.64 -18.32 -12.61
N LEU A 169 11.35 -18.62 -12.73
CA LEU A 169 10.48 -18.09 -13.78
C LEU A 169 10.33 -16.57 -13.64
N LEU A 170 10.15 -16.07 -12.40
CA LEU A 170 10.07 -14.63 -12.15
C LEU A 170 11.41 -13.93 -12.50
N ALA A 171 12.53 -14.54 -12.15
CA ALA A 171 13.87 -14.02 -12.46
C ALA A 171 14.15 -13.99 -13.95
N GLU A 172 13.77 -15.02 -14.69
CA GLU A 172 13.93 -15.06 -16.15
C GLU A 172 13.06 -13.99 -16.81
N THR A 173 11.81 -13.87 -16.39
CA THR A 173 10.92 -12.81 -16.86
C THR A 173 11.46 -11.42 -16.54
N ALA A 174 12.01 -11.21 -15.36
CA ALA A 174 12.61 -9.93 -14.98
C ALA A 174 13.78 -9.55 -15.92
N ARG A 175 14.67 -10.51 -16.23
CA ARG A 175 15.79 -10.29 -17.20
C ARG A 175 15.27 -9.85 -18.55
N SER A 176 14.23 -10.53 -19.07
CA SER A 176 13.63 -10.18 -20.38
C SER A 176 12.92 -8.83 -20.37
N HIS A 177 12.59 -8.28 -19.18
CA HIS A 177 11.98 -6.95 -18.97
C HIS A 177 12.98 -5.91 -18.45
N GLY A 178 14.27 -6.13 -18.67
CA GLY A 178 15.33 -5.12 -18.51
C GLY A 178 15.93 -5.00 -17.12
N TRP A 179 15.66 -5.93 -16.20
CA TRP A 179 16.45 -6.04 -14.97
C TRP A 179 17.84 -6.59 -15.28
N LYS A 180 18.88 -6.05 -14.66
CA LYS A 180 20.24 -6.55 -14.82
C LYS A 180 20.41 -7.86 -14.06
N PRO A 181 21.12 -8.86 -14.61
CA PRO A 181 21.31 -10.14 -13.95
C PRO A 181 21.90 -10.05 -12.54
N GLU A 182 22.82 -9.10 -12.31
CA GLU A 182 23.48 -8.85 -11.04
C GLU A 182 22.53 -8.27 -9.95
N ASP A 183 21.42 -7.68 -10.36
CA ASP A 183 20.42 -7.10 -9.47
C ASP A 183 19.29 -8.09 -9.10
N ILE A 184 19.34 -9.33 -9.63
CA ILE A 184 18.31 -10.35 -9.45
C ILE A 184 18.84 -11.52 -8.61
N SER A 185 18.05 -11.92 -7.61
CA SER A 185 18.27 -13.14 -6.83
C SER A 185 17.00 -13.99 -6.80
N SER A 186 17.15 -15.31 -6.83
CA SER A 186 16.05 -16.27 -6.66
C SER A 186 16.24 -17.00 -5.33
N LEU A 187 15.22 -16.96 -4.47
CA LEU A 187 15.22 -17.60 -3.16
C LEU A 187 13.86 -18.28 -2.93
N HIS A 188 13.87 -19.43 -2.26
CA HIS A 188 12.60 -20.13 -1.97
C HIS A 188 11.90 -19.58 -0.73
N ASP A 189 12.66 -19.17 0.29
CA ASP A 189 12.10 -18.64 1.54
C ASP A 189 11.99 -17.10 1.49
N PRO A 190 10.77 -16.55 1.61
CA PRO A 190 10.55 -15.11 1.64
C PRO A 190 11.20 -14.40 2.82
N LEU A 191 11.34 -15.06 3.98
CA LEU A 191 11.99 -14.44 5.14
C LEU A 191 13.49 -14.33 4.94
N GLU A 192 14.10 -15.35 4.35
CA GLU A 192 15.51 -15.31 3.96
C GLU A 192 15.75 -14.24 2.89
N ALA A 193 14.85 -14.12 1.91
CA ALA A 193 14.93 -13.06 0.90
C ALA A 193 14.87 -11.65 1.52
N ILE A 194 13.98 -11.44 2.50
CA ILE A 194 13.91 -10.18 3.26
C ILE A 194 15.22 -9.94 4.01
N ARG A 195 15.76 -10.96 4.68
CA ARG A 195 17.02 -10.86 5.41
C ARG A 195 18.18 -10.48 4.49
N VAL A 196 18.32 -11.16 3.34
CA VAL A 196 19.37 -10.86 2.35
C VAL A 196 19.20 -9.45 1.76
N ALA A 197 17.98 -9.08 1.38
CA ALA A 197 17.67 -7.74 0.89
C ALA A 197 18.05 -6.64 1.89
N SER A 198 17.84 -6.91 3.19
CA SER A 198 18.15 -5.95 4.26
C SER A 198 19.65 -5.66 4.44
N LEU A 199 20.53 -6.53 3.93
CA LEU A 199 21.99 -6.33 4.04
C LEU A 199 22.53 -5.29 3.05
N SER A 200 21.83 -5.04 1.94
CA SER A 200 22.34 -4.26 0.82
C SER A 200 21.44 -3.12 0.37
N ASN A 201 20.29 -2.94 1.03
CA ASN A 201 19.31 -1.90 0.68
C ASN A 201 18.96 -1.05 1.91
N GLU A 202 18.57 0.20 1.66
CA GLU A 202 18.12 1.15 2.69
C GLU A 202 16.63 1.00 3.02
N VAL A 203 15.87 0.36 2.12
CA VAL A 203 14.44 0.03 2.29
C VAL A 203 14.21 -1.33 1.65
N VAL A 204 13.42 -2.17 2.30
CA VAL A 204 12.96 -3.44 1.72
C VAL A 204 11.46 -3.38 1.52
N VAL A 205 11.01 -3.82 0.35
CA VAL A 205 9.59 -3.92 0.00
C VAL A 205 9.27 -5.39 -0.25
N CYS A 206 8.22 -5.91 0.35
CA CYS A 206 7.68 -7.23 0.02
C CYS A 206 6.30 -7.05 -0.61
N CYS A 207 6.11 -7.55 -1.85
CA CYS A 207 4.86 -7.38 -2.59
C CYS A 207 4.58 -8.52 -3.60
N GLY A 208 3.45 -8.41 -4.33
CA GLY A 208 3.03 -9.32 -5.39
C GLY A 208 1.91 -10.28 -5.00
N SER A 209 1.62 -10.49 -3.69
CA SER A 209 0.52 -11.34 -3.25
C SER A 209 0.13 -11.06 -1.80
N LEU A 210 -1.18 -10.97 -1.53
CA LEU A 210 -1.69 -10.90 -0.15
C LEU A 210 -1.38 -12.19 0.66
N TYR A 211 -1.30 -13.34 0.01
CA TYR A 211 -0.88 -14.60 0.68
C TYR A 211 0.57 -14.52 1.13
N LEU A 212 1.48 -13.98 0.27
CA LEU A 212 2.86 -13.74 0.63
C LEU A 212 2.97 -12.79 1.83
N ILE A 213 2.24 -11.67 1.80
CA ILE A 213 2.22 -10.71 2.90
C ILE A 213 1.70 -11.34 4.20
N GLY A 214 0.63 -12.12 4.12
CA GLY A 214 0.07 -12.85 5.27
C GLY A 214 1.09 -13.82 5.88
N TYR A 215 1.78 -14.60 5.04
CA TYR A 215 2.85 -15.51 5.46
C TYR A 215 3.98 -14.77 6.18
N VAL A 216 4.54 -13.75 5.54
CA VAL A 216 5.63 -12.94 6.12
C VAL A 216 5.19 -12.32 7.45
N LYS A 217 4.02 -11.70 7.48
CA LYS A 217 3.51 -11.00 8.67
C LYS A 217 3.31 -11.93 9.86
N SER A 218 2.78 -13.14 9.63
CA SER A 218 2.59 -14.13 10.69
C SER A 218 3.91 -14.56 11.33
N ARG A 219 4.97 -14.73 10.52
CA ARG A 219 6.31 -15.12 10.99
C ARG A 219 7.04 -13.99 11.71
N LEU A 220 6.95 -12.76 11.20
CA LEU A 220 7.54 -11.60 11.88
C LEU A 220 6.93 -11.34 13.26
N SER A 221 5.64 -11.61 13.43
CA SER A 221 4.95 -11.51 14.72
C SER A 221 5.43 -12.55 15.73
N PHE A 222 5.76 -13.74 15.26
CA PHE A 222 6.34 -14.81 16.07
C PHE A 222 7.73 -14.44 16.60
N LEU A 223 8.62 -13.95 15.74
CA LEU A 223 9.97 -13.55 16.09
C LEU A 223 10.02 -12.37 17.08
N LYS A 224 9.03 -11.49 17.05
CA LYS A 224 8.89 -10.40 18.04
C LYS A 224 8.47 -10.91 19.41
N LYS A 225 7.66 -11.95 19.51
CA LYS A 225 7.27 -12.56 20.79
C LYS A 225 8.42 -13.27 21.46
N GLU A 226 9.20 -14.05 20.71
CA GLU A 226 10.39 -14.77 21.23
C GLU A 226 11.52 -13.85 21.73
N ARG A 227 11.57 -12.58 21.28
CA ARG A 227 12.57 -11.60 21.76
C ARG A 227 12.13 -10.86 23.03
N ASN A 228 10.86 -10.99 23.44
CA ASN A 228 10.30 -10.32 24.62
C ASN A 228 10.02 -11.30 25.77
N GLU A 229 10.32 -12.59 25.60
CA GLU A 229 10.41 -13.64 26.61
C GLU A 229 11.86 -13.93 27.00
#